data_d92c7afea0702fd46de9a1fa919a92dd
#
_entry.id   d92c7afea0702fd46de9a1fa919a92dd
#
_cell.length_a   1.000
_cell.length_b   1.000
_cell.length_c   1.000
_cell.angle_alpha   90.00
_cell.angle_beta   90.00
_cell.angle_gamma   90.00
#
_symmetry.space_group_name_H-M   'P 1'
#
loop_
_entity.id
_entity.type
_entity.pdbx_description
1 polymer ?
#
loop_
_entity_poly.entity_id
_entity_poly.type
_entity_poly.pdbx_seq_one_letter_code
_entity_poly.pdbx_strand_id
1 'polypeptide(L)'
;VADKMRLFFFDSPDPDGIDRTLASLNGQLGQTLSVVISKSGGTPETRNGMLEAQAAYQAVGLDFAKHAIAITGEGSKLDQVAVTENWITRLPMWDWVGGRTSELAAVGLLPAALQGLNIDRILAGAAAMDAATRSPKTNENPAALLALMWYYATDAKGAKDMVVLPYKDRLMLFSKYHQQLVMESLGKELDLDGKVVH
;
A
#
# COMPACT_ATOMS: atom_id res chain seq x y z
N VAL A 1 -12.08 -20.38 4.25
CA VAL A 1 -11.62 -20.73 2.91
C VAL A 1 -10.31 -21.50 3.09
N ALA A 2 -10.24 -22.73 2.56
CA ALA A 2 -9.11 -23.64 2.77
C ALA A 2 -7.83 -23.17 2.05
N ASP A 3 -7.94 -22.32 1.05
CA ASP A 3 -6.87 -21.96 0.11
C ASP A 3 -6.38 -20.52 0.28
N LYS A 4 -6.24 -20.07 1.54
CA LYS A 4 -5.72 -18.73 1.82
C LYS A 4 -4.20 -18.71 1.74
N MET A 5 -3.64 -17.81 0.95
CA MET A 5 -2.22 -17.54 0.98
C MET A 5 -1.84 -16.77 2.26
N ARG A 6 -0.68 -17.12 2.82
CA ARG A 6 -0.03 -16.32 3.86
C ARG A 6 0.73 -15.17 3.19
N LEU A 7 0.66 -13.99 3.77
CA LEU A 7 1.44 -12.86 3.29
C LEU A 7 2.69 -12.65 4.16
N PHE A 8 3.76 -12.31 3.48
CA PHE A 8 5.01 -11.84 4.04
C PHE A 8 5.37 -10.53 3.37
N PHE A 9 6.04 -9.64 4.08
CA PHE A 9 6.37 -8.31 3.56
C PHE A 9 7.86 -8.05 3.68
N PHE A 10 8.44 -7.51 2.62
CA PHE A 10 9.72 -6.83 2.61
C PHE A 10 9.42 -5.33 2.70
N ASP A 11 9.13 -4.84 3.88
CA ASP A 11 8.70 -3.46 4.15
C ASP A 11 9.85 -2.57 4.64
N SER A 12 11.04 -3.15 4.80
CA SER A 12 12.26 -2.47 5.18
C SER A 12 13.44 -2.95 4.34
N PRO A 13 14.40 -2.09 4.00
CA PRO A 13 15.64 -2.49 3.35
C PRO A 13 16.64 -3.17 4.31
N ASP A 14 16.25 -3.41 5.56
CA ASP A 14 17.09 -4.07 6.57
C ASP A 14 17.39 -5.52 6.17
N PRO A 15 18.66 -5.88 5.93
CA PRO A 15 19.04 -7.25 5.52
C PRO A 15 18.59 -8.30 6.53
N ASP A 16 18.71 -8.03 7.83
CA ASP A 16 18.29 -8.98 8.87
C ASP A 16 16.78 -9.26 8.82
N GLY A 17 15.98 -8.24 8.46
CA GLY A 17 14.55 -8.36 8.27
C GLY A 17 14.20 -9.23 7.05
N ILE A 18 14.91 -9.04 5.94
CA ILE A 18 14.76 -9.83 4.72
C ILE A 18 15.15 -11.28 4.98
N ASP A 19 16.31 -11.52 5.59
CA ASP A 19 16.81 -12.87 5.91
C ASP A 19 15.83 -13.63 6.83
N ARG A 20 15.30 -12.98 7.86
CA ARG A 20 14.28 -13.58 8.73
C ARG A 20 13.02 -13.95 7.97
N THR A 21 12.59 -13.09 7.05
CA THR A 21 11.40 -13.36 6.24
C THR A 21 11.65 -14.54 5.31
N LEU A 22 12.77 -14.58 4.62
CA LEU A 22 13.17 -15.72 3.76
C LEU A 22 13.29 -17.01 4.56
N ALA A 23 13.93 -16.98 5.73
CA ALA A 23 14.04 -18.13 6.62
C ALA A 23 12.66 -18.65 7.07
N SER A 24 11.69 -17.75 7.31
CA SER A 24 10.33 -18.11 7.72
C SER A 24 9.54 -18.85 6.64
N LEU A 25 9.95 -18.76 5.37
CA LEU A 25 9.38 -19.54 4.26
C LEU A 25 9.78 -21.03 4.33
N ASN A 26 10.76 -21.37 5.16
CA ASN A 26 11.13 -22.76 5.46
C ASN A 26 11.35 -23.62 4.21
N GLY A 27 12.07 -23.10 3.22
CA GLY A 27 12.37 -23.78 1.96
C GLY A 27 11.22 -23.83 0.95
N GLN A 28 10.12 -23.14 1.19
CA GLN A 28 8.92 -23.15 0.33
C GLN A 28 8.94 -22.08 -0.77
N LEU A 29 10.11 -21.62 -1.21
CA LEU A 29 10.21 -20.62 -2.29
C LEU A 29 9.52 -21.08 -3.57
N GLY A 30 9.59 -22.37 -3.92
CA GLY A 30 8.89 -22.92 -5.08
C GLY A 30 7.36 -22.86 -5.01
N GLN A 31 6.79 -22.61 -3.84
CA GLN A 31 5.35 -22.43 -3.59
C GLN A 31 5.01 -20.96 -3.24
N THR A 32 5.98 -20.07 -3.35
CA THR A 32 5.84 -18.66 -2.99
C THR A 32 5.69 -17.81 -4.25
N LEU A 33 4.76 -16.87 -4.21
CA LEU A 33 4.55 -15.85 -5.22
C LEU A 33 5.14 -14.54 -4.73
N SER A 34 6.02 -13.94 -5.50
CA SER A 34 6.59 -12.62 -5.23
C SER A 34 5.79 -11.55 -5.95
N VAL A 35 5.22 -10.61 -5.19
CA VAL A 35 4.49 -9.47 -5.75
C VAL A 35 5.35 -8.22 -5.55
N VAL A 36 5.90 -7.69 -6.62
CA VAL A 36 6.75 -6.49 -6.60
C VAL A 36 5.90 -5.27 -6.94
N ILE A 37 5.86 -4.31 -6.02
CA ILE A 37 4.97 -3.15 -6.12
C ILE A 37 5.80 -1.87 -6.13
N SER A 38 5.84 -1.17 -7.24
CA SER A 38 6.48 0.13 -7.36
C SER A 38 5.92 0.90 -8.55
N LYS A 39 5.37 2.09 -8.32
CA LYS A 39 4.76 2.90 -9.40
C LYS A 39 5.78 3.27 -10.47
N SER A 40 6.94 3.80 -10.08
CA SER A 40 8.00 4.22 -10.99
C SER A 40 8.99 3.10 -11.36
N GLY A 41 9.03 2.03 -10.55
CA GLY A 41 10.08 1.02 -10.63
C GLY A 41 11.47 1.51 -10.23
N GLY A 42 11.57 2.76 -9.76
CA GLY A 42 12.85 3.38 -9.40
C GLY A 42 13.09 3.50 -7.90
N THR A 43 12.14 3.13 -7.06
CA THR A 43 12.24 3.21 -5.60
C THR A 43 13.31 2.25 -5.10
N PRO A 44 14.40 2.74 -4.46
CA PRO A 44 15.54 1.90 -4.08
C PRO A 44 15.14 0.75 -3.15
N GLU A 45 14.27 1.00 -2.18
CA GLU A 45 13.83 0.02 -1.19
C GLU A 45 13.14 -1.17 -1.86
N THR A 46 12.18 -0.90 -2.73
CA THR A 46 11.46 -1.97 -3.48
C THR A 46 12.40 -2.72 -4.42
N ARG A 47 13.29 -1.97 -5.10
CA ARG A 47 14.26 -2.59 -6.01
C ARG A 47 15.22 -3.52 -5.26
N ASN A 48 15.73 -3.09 -4.11
CA ASN A 48 16.65 -3.90 -3.31
C ASN A 48 15.95 -5.15 -2.80
N GLY A 49 14.73 -5.04 -2.23
CA GLY A 49 13.96 -6.20 -1.81
C GLY A 49 13.66 -7.18 -2.96
N MET A 50 13.42 -6.68 -4.17
CA MET A 50 13.26 -7.52 -5.36
C MET A 50 14.55 -8.28 -5.71
N LEU A 51 15.70 -7.60 -5.68
CA LEU A 51 17.00 -8.22 -6.00
C LEU A 51 17.38 -9.30 -4.96
N GLU A 52 17.11 -9.06 -3.68
CA GLU A 52 17.32 -10.08 -2.63
C GLU A 52 16.39 -11.29 -2.83
N ALA A 53 15.13 -11.06 -3.19
CA ALA A 53 14.24 -12.14 -3.55
C ALA A 53 14.76 -12.92 -4.76
N GLN A 54 15.17 -12.24 -5.84
CA GLN A 54 15.76 -12.90 -7.02
C GLN A 54 16.97 -13.76 -6.65
N ALA A 55 17.88 -13.22 -5.83
CA ALA A 55 19.05 -13.97 -5.37
C ALA A 55 18.67 -15.23 -4.58
N ALA A 56 17.65 -15.14 -3.70
CA ALA A 56 17.16 -16.28 -2.95
C ALA A 56 16.58 -17.38 -3.86
N TYR A 57 15.80 -17.03 -4.89
CA TYR A 57 15.28 -17.99 -5.86
C TYR A 57 16.41 -18.64 -6.67
N GLN A 58 17.38 -17.86 -7.13
CA GLN A 58 18.54 -18.36 -7.87
C GLN A 58 19.38 -19.33 -7.03
N ALA A 59 19.57 -19.04 -5.74
CA ALA A 59 20.35 -19.89 -4.83
C ALA A 59 19.77 -21.30 -4.68
N VAL A 60 18.46 -21.47 -4.91
CA VAL A 60 17.79 -22.78 -4.87
C VAL A 60 17.44 -23.31 -6.28
N GLY A 61 17.98 -22.71 -7.33
CA GLY A 61 17.81 -23.15 -8.71
C GLY A 61 16.44 -22.85 -9.31
N LEU A 62 15.69 -21.91 -8.76
CA LEU A 62 14.38 -21.49 -9.25
C LEU A 62 14.49 -20.24 -10.13
N ASP A 63 13.63 -20.17 -11.15
CA ASP A 63 13.48 -19.02 -12.01
C ASP A 63 12.49 -18.02 -11.38
N PHE A 64 12.99 -16.88 -10.90
CA PHE A 64 12.17 -15.85 -10.25
C PHE A 64 11.02 -15.37 -11.14
N ALA A 65 11.23 -15.27 -12.44
CA ALA A 65 10.22 -14.78 -13.38
C ALA A 65 8.93 -15.63 -13.36
N LYS A 66 9.05 -16.93 -13.08
CA LYS A 66 7.91 -17.85 -12.94
C LYS A 66 7.17 -17.75 -11.61
N HIS A 67 7.69 -16.95 -10.71
CA HIS A 67 7.15 -16.73 -9.38
C HIS A 67 6.86 -15.24 -9.10
N ALA A 68 6.97 -14.37 -10.11
CA ALA A 68 6.87 -12.93 -9.93
C ALA A 68 5.69 -12.30 -10.65
N ILE A 69 5.05 -11.35 -9.98
CA ILE A 69 4.04 -10.43 -10.51
C ILE A 69 4.50 -9.00 -10.24
N ALA A 70 4.37 -8.12 -11.23
CA ALA A 70 4.61 -6.70 -11.06
C ALA A 70 3.29 -5.93 -10.89
N ILE A 71 3.24 -4.98 -9.95
CA ILE A 71 2.21 -3.95 -9.89
C ILE A 71 2.91 -2.61 -10.06
N THR A 72 2.74 -1.98 -11.22
CA THR A 72 3.59 -0.87 -11.62
C THR A 72 2.92 0.02 -12.67
N GLY A 73 3.46 1.22 -12.87
CA GLY A 73 3.07 2.10 -13.98
C GLY A 73 3.52 1.54 -15.32
N GLU A 74 2.70 1.68 -16.32
CA GLU A 74 3.04 1.29 -17.71
C GLU A 74 4.30 2.01 -18.19
N GLY A 75 5.22 1.28 -18.81
CA GLY A 75 6.51 1.81 -19.30
C GLY A 75 7.52 2.16 -18.21
N SER A 76 7.22 1.91 -16.92
CA SER A 76 8.15 2.11 -15.82
C SER A 76 9.37 1.18 -15.89
N LYS A 77 10.40 1.46 -15.09
CA LYS A 77 11.57 0.58 -15.01
C LYS A 77 11.19 -0.85 -14.59
N LEU A 78 10.28 -1.01 -13.65
CA LEU A 78 9.81 -2.33 -13.22
C LEU A 78 8.98 -3.01 -14.30
N ASP A 79 8.15 -2.25 -15.02
CA ASP A 79 7.39 -2.76 -16.15
C ASP A 79 8.31 -3.35 -17.24
N GLN A 80 9.37 -2.61 -17.59
CA GLN A 80 10.36 -3.06 -18.57
C GLN A 80 11.08 -4.34 -18.13
N VAL A 81 11.47 -4.44 -16.86
CA VAL A 81 12.08 -5.66 -16.28
C VAL A 81 11.13 -6.84 -16.41
N ALA A 82 9.87 -6.66 -15.95
CA ALA A 82 8.87 -7.72 -15.96
C ALA A 82 8.52 -8.20 -17.39
N VAL A 83 8.52 -7.29 -18.38
CA VAL A 83 8.38 -7.65 -19.80
C VAL A 83 9.58 -8.45 -20.30
N THR A 84 10.78 -7.93 -20.07
CA THR A 84 12.03 -8.51 -20.59
C THR A 84 12.28 -9.91 -20.02
N GLU A 85 11.99 -10.11 -18.75
CA GLU A 85 12.18 -11.37 -18.05
C GLU A 85 10.97 -12.33 -18.13
N ASN A 86 9.88 -11.94 -18.82
CA ASN A 86 8.65 -12.72 -18.95
C ASN A 86 8.03 -13.15 -17.60
N TRP A 87 7.81 -12.20 -16.72
CA TRP A 87 7.13 -12.45 -15.45
C TRP A 87 5.69 -12.95 -15.68
N ILE A 88 5.10 -13.63 -14.67
CA ILE A 88 3.76 -14.24 -14.75
C ILE A 88 2.73 -13.24 -15.28
N THR A 89 2.69 -12.03 -14.71
CA THR A 89 1.79 -10.97 -15.18
C THR A 89 2.22 -9.61 -14.63
N ARG A 90 1.62 -8.57 -15.21
CA ARG A 90 1.78 -7.19 -14.79
C ARG A 90 0.40 -6.59 -14.57
N LEU A 91 0.20 -5.94 -13.42
CA LEU A 91 -1.04 -5.24 -13.10
C LEU A 91 -0.76 -3.73 -13.09
N PRO A 92 -1.65 -2.92 -13.65
CA PRO A 92 -1.41 -1.50 -13.78
C PRO A 92 -1.51 -0.78 -12.44
N MET A 93 -0.61 0.18 -12.23
CA MET A 93 -0.74 1.21 -11.22
C MET A 93 -0.86 2.56 -11.93
N TRP A 94 -2.09 3.05 -12.04
CA TRP A 94 -2.42 4.24 -12.80
C TRP A 94 -1.81 5.50 -12.21
N ASP A 95 -1.49 6.50 -13.03
CA ASP A 95 -0.84 7.75 -12.58
C ASP A 95 -1.68 8.54 -11.58
N TRP A 96 -2.98 8.47 -11.70
CA TRP A 96 -3.92 9.12 -10.77
C TRP A 96 -4.09 8.39 -9.43
N VAL A 97 -3.53 7.18 -9.27
CA VAL A 97 -3.53 6.46 -7.99
C VAL A 97 -2.35 6.92 -7.15
N GLY A 98 -2.63 7.54 -6.02
CA GLY A 98 -1.63 7.89 -5.01
C GLY A 98 -1.14 6.66 -4.24
N GLY A 99 0.13 6.64 -3.83
CA GLY A 99 0.68 5.50 -3.07
C GLY A 99 -0.09 5.22 -1.78
N ARG A 100 -0.43 6.27 -1.02
CA ARG A 100 -1.15 6.16 0.28
C ARG A 100 -2.64 5.88 0.15
N THR A 101 -3.17 5.89 -1.05
CA THR A 101 -4.59 5.66 -1.35
C THR A 101 -4.75 4.57 -2.41
N SER A 102 -3.81 3.63 -2.45
CA SER A 102 -3.75 2.56 -3.45
C SER A 102 -4.40 1.24 -3.00
N GLU A 103 -4.98 1.22 -1.82
CA GLU A 103 -5.64 0.04 -1.25
C GLU A 103 -6.84 -0.47 -2.07
N LEU A 104 -7.49 0.42 -2.81
CA LEU A 104 -8.60 0.09 -3.71
C LEU A 104 -8.16 -0.12 -5.17
N ALA A 105 -6.87 -0.14 -5.43
CA ALA A 105 -6.28 -0.52 -6.71
C ALA A 105 -5.64 -1.91 -6.61
N ALA A 106 -5.00 -2.38 -7.66
CA ALA A 106 -4.31 -3.67 -7.68
C ALA A 106 -3.35 -3.88 -6.50
N VAL A 107 -2.75 -2.79 -6.00
CA VAL A 107 -1.83 -2.78 -4.85
C VAL A 107 -2.45 -3.40 -3.59
N GLY A 108 -3.68 -3.04 -3.26
CA GLY A 108 -4.36 -3.61 -2.10
C GLY A 108 -5.29 -4.77 -2.44
N LEU A 109 -5.92 -4.75 -3.63
CA LEU A 109 -6.92 -5.76 -4.01
C LEU A 109 -6.30 -7.12 -4.34
N LEU A 110 -5.11 -7.17 -4.95
CA LEU A 110 -4.44 -8.45 -5.22
C LEU A 110 -4.09 -9.18 -3.92
N PRO A 111 -3.37 -8.59 -2.95
CA PRO A 111 -3.09 -9.25 -1.68
C PRO A 111 -4.36 -9.63 -0.91
N ALA A 112 -5.40 -8.79 -0.97
CA ALA A 112 -6.69 -9.10 -0.35
C ALA A 112 -7.35 -10.35 -0.97
N ALA A 113 -7.36 -10.44 -2.30
CA ALA A 113 -7.90 -11.59 -3.01
C ALA A 113 -7.11 -12.88 -2.70
N LEU A 114 -5.78 -12.80 -2.68
CA LEU A 114 -4.90 -13.93 -2.34
C LEU A 114 -5.12 -14.44 -0.91
N GLN A 115 -5.52 -13.57 0.01
CA GLN A 115 -5.93 -13.94 1.37
C GLN A 115 -7.38 -14.48 1.44
N GLY A 116 -8.10 -14.51 0.33
CA GLY A 116 -9.50 -14.92 0.27
C GLY A 116 -10.48 -13.90 0.86
N LEU A 117 -10.10 -12.62 0.91
CA LEU A 117 -11.02 -11.54 1.23
C LEU A 117 -11.95 -11.27 0.04
N ASN A 118 -13.19 -10.89 0.33
CA ASN A 118 -14.14 -10.53 -0.70
C ASN A 118 -13.88 -9.11 -1.20
N ILE A 119 -13.17 -8.98 -2.31
CA ILE A 119 -12.80 -7.70 -2.91
C ILE A 119 -14.01 -6.90 -3.40
N ASP A 120 -15.07 -7.56 -3.85
CA ASP A 120 -16.29 -6.88 -4.30
C ASP A 120 -16.95 -6.15 -3.12
N ARG A 121 -16.95 -6.76 -1.92
CA ARG A 121 -17.47 -6.11 -0.71
C ARG A 121 -16.59 -4.95 -0.25
N ILE A 122 -15.28 -5.04 -0.44
CA ILE A 122 -14.35 -3.92 -0.16
C ILE A 122 -14.70 -2.75 -1.09
N LEU A 123 -14.82 -3.01 -2.39
CA LEU A 123 -15.18 -1.98 -3.38
C LEU A 123 -16.58 -1.43 -3.16
N ALA A 124 -17.56 -2.28 -2.80
CA ALA A 124 -18.91 -1.82 -2.48
C ALA A 124 -18.93 -0.88 -1.26
N GLY A 125 -18.11 -1.15 -0.24
CA GLY A 125 -17.94 -0.27 0.92
C GLY A 125 -17.37 1.09 0.52
N ALA A 126 -16.35 1.10 -0.34
CA ALA A 126 -15.77 2.33 -0.88
C ALA A 126 -16.80 3.13 -1.71
N ALA A 127 -17.57 2.47 -2.57
CA ALA A 127 -18.62 3.10 -3.36
C ALA A 127 -19.74 3.71 -2.48
N ALA A 128 -20.10 3.04 -1.39
CA ALA A 128 -21.07 3.57 -0.43
C ALA A 128 -20.55 4.84 0.27
N MET A 129 -19.27 4.87 0.65
CA MET A 129 -18.65 6.06 1.23
C MET A 129 -18.51 7.18 0.20
N ASP A 130 -18.13 6.86 -1.04
CA ASP A 130 -18.07 7.85 -2.13
C ASP A 130 -19.43 8.52 -2.32
N ALA A 131 -20.52 7.76 -2.36
CA ALA A 131 -21.87 8.31 -2.45
C ALA A 131 -22.20 9.24 -1.28
N ALA A 132 -21.86 8.84 -0.04
CA ALA A 132 -22.12 9.65 1.15
C ALA A 132 -21.30 10.96 1.18
N THR A 133 -20.09 10.96 0.62
CA THR A 133 -19.19 12.12 0.63
C THR A 133 -19.35 13.04 -0.57
N ARG A 134 -20.30 12.76 -1.49
CA ARG A 134 -20.62 13.65 -2.61
C ARG A 134 -21.63 14.74 -2.26
N SER A 135 -22.28 14.67 -1.08
CA SER A 135 -23.19 15.73 -0.65
C SER A 135 -22.44 17.06 -0.50
N PRO A 136 -22.93 18.18 -1.09
CA PRO A 136 -22.35 19.50 -0.87
C PRO A 136 -22.71 20.09 0.51
N LYS A 137 -23.64 19.49 1.24
CA LYS A 137 -24.06 19.91 2.56
C LYS A 137 -23.16 19.30 3.62
N THR A 138 -22.45 20.13 4.38
CA THR A 138 -21.49 19.68 5.40
C THR A 138 -22.11 18.73 6.43
N ASN A 139 -23.31 19.00 6.89
CA ASN A 139 -24.01 18.18 7.88
C ASN A 139 -24.52 16.83 7.35
N GLU A 140 -24.53 16.64 6.04
CA GLU A 140 -24.88 15.38 5.37
C GLU A 140 -23.63 14.65 4.83
N ASN A 141 -22.46 15.27 4.89
CA ASN A 141 -21.21 14.74 4.37
C ASN A 141 -20.28 14.37 5.52
N PRO A 142 -20.09 13.07 5.79
CA PRO A 142 -19.29 12.62 6.95
C PRO A 142 -17.84 13.07 6.90
N ALA A 143 -17.23 13.16 5.71
CA ALA A 143 -15.86 13.63 5.57
C ALA A 143 -15.73 15.13 5.85
N ALA A 144 -16.64 15.94 5.31
CA ALA A 144 -16.68 17.38 5.56
C ALA A 144 -16.98 17.67 7.03
N LEU A 145 -17.89 16.92 7.65
CA LEU A 145 -18.23 17.08 9.07
C LEU A 145 -17.03 16.73 9.97
N LEU A 146 -16.31 15.63 9.68
CA LEU A 146 -15.10 15.26 10.41
C LEU A 146 -14.02 16.35 10.27
N ALA A 147 -13.79 16.87 9.07
CA ALA A 147 -12.83 17.93 8.83
C ALA A 147 -13.20 19.22 9.59
N LEU A 148 -14.48 19.60 9.59
CA LEU A 148 -14.97 20.75 10.34
C LEU A 148 -14.81 20.59 11.85
N MET A 149 -15.14 19.42 12.37
CA MET A 149 -14.95 19.12 13.80
C MET A 149 -13.48 19.16 14.19
N TRP A 150 -12.60 18.65 13.35
CA TRP A 150 -11.17 18.69 13.57
C TRP A 150 -10.65 20.13 13.55
N TYR A 151 -11.01 20.90 12.53
CA TYR A 151 -10.68 22.32 12.43
C TYR A 151 -11.12 23.11 13.69
N TYR A 152 -12.36 22.89 14.15
CA TYR A 152 -12.89 23.54 15.35
C TYR A 152 -12.15 23.08 16.62
N ALA A 153 -11.92 21.78 16.80
CA ALA A 153 -11.27 21.23 17.98
C ALA A 153 -9.81 21.68 18.15
N THR A 154 -9.13 22.00 17.04
CA THR A 154 -7.72 22.43 17.03
C THR A 154 -7.58 23.96 16.94
N ASP A 155 -8.65 24.70 17.17
CA ASP A 155 -8.70 26.18 17.12
C ASP A 155 -8.20 26.76 15.76
N ALA A 156 -8.38 26.02 14.68
CA ALA A 156 -7.91 26.33 13.32
C ALA A 156 -6.38 26.55 13.20
N LYS A 157 -5.61 26.11 14.19
CA LYS A 157 -4.16 26.37 14.31
C LYS A 157 -3.34 25.11 14.55
N GLY A 158 -3.95 23.92 14.50
CA GLY A 158 -3.24 22.71 14.85
C GLY A 158 -2.77 22.67 16.32
N ALA A 159 -3.49 23.35 17.22
CA ALA A 159 -3.09 23.49 18.62
C ALA A 159 -3.22 22.20 19.45
N LYS A 160 -3.77 21.15 18.88
CA LYS A 160 -3.99 19.84 19.54
C LYS A 160 -3.70 18.71 18.57
N ASP A 161 -3.22 17.61 19.10
CA ASP A 161 -2.97 16.39 18.33
C ASP A 161 -4.26 15.63 18.04
N MET A 162 -4.28 14.96 16.88
CA MET A 162 -5.31 13.99 16.55
C MET A 162 -4.83 12.59 16.96
N VAL A 163 -5.63 11.89 17.76
CA VAL A 163 -5.32 10.54 18.21
C VAL A 163 -6.34 9.57 17.66
N VAL A 164 -5.86 8.49 17.03
CA VAL A 164 -6.68 7.38 16.54
C VAL A 164 -6.45 6.16 17.42
N LEU A 165 -7.49 5.73 18.15
CA LEU A 165 -7.46 4.60 19.08
C LEU A 165 -8.31 3.44 18.55
N PRO A 166 -7.75 2.49 17.79
CA PRO A 166 -8.50 1.32 17.34
C PRO A 166 -8.75 0.36 18.50
N TYR A 167 -10.02 0.04 18.75
CA TYR A 167 -10.43 -0.92 19.80
C TYR A 167 -10.50 -2.37 19.32
N LYS A 168 -10.23 -2.62 18.05
CA LYS A 168 -10.21 -3.96 17.44
C LYS A 168 -8.78 -4.31 17.06
N ASP A 169 -8.29 -5.47 17.48
CA ASP A 169 -6.93 -5.96 17.12
C ASP A 169 -6.72 -6.00 15.60
N ARG A 170 -7.78 -6.33 14.85
CA ARG A 170 -7.74 -6.33 13.38
C ARG A 170 -7.49 -4.95 12.77
N LEU A 171 -7.68 -3.87 13.52
CA LEU A 171 -7.44 -2.49 13.13
C LEU A 171 -6.13 -1.92 13.70
N MET A 172 -5.29 -2.75 14.31
CA MET A 172 -4.04 -2.30 14.96
C MET A 172 -3.15 -1.51 14.00
N LEU A 173 -3.03 -1.93 12.75
CA LEU A 173 -2.23 -1.23 11.73
C LEU A 173 -2.95 -0.01 11.13
N PHE A 174 -4.24 0.17 11.41
CA PHE A 174 -5.03 1.27 10.86
C PHE A 174 -4.55 2.63 11.38
N SER A 175 -4.16 2.73 12.64
CA SER A 175 -3.59 3.95 13.20
C SER A 175 -2.24 4.30 12.55
N LYS A 176 -1.39 3.31 12.27
CA LYS A 176 -0.12 3.52 11.55
C LYS A 176 -0.36 3.97 10.10
N TYR A 177 -1.34 3.36 9.43
CA TYR A 177 -1.74 3.80 8.09
C TYR A 177 -2.19 5.27 8.10
N HIS A 178 -3.05 5.66 9.05
CA HIS A 178 -3.50 7.04 9.19
C HIS A 178 -2.37 8.01 9.53
N GLN A 179 -1.41 7.59 10.32
CA GLN A 179 -0.24 8.41 10.63
C GLN A 179 0.49 8.79 9.34
N GLN A 180 0.79 7.84 8.48
CA GLN A 180 1.42 8.12 7.19
C GLN A 180 0.49 8.92 6.26
N LEU A 181 -0.77 8.50 6.12
CA LEU A 181 -1.74 9.16 5.24
C LEU A 181 -1.90 10.65 5.57
N VAL A 182 -2.10 10.97 6.84
CA VAL A 182 -2.37 12.34 7.27
C VAL A 182 -1.07 13.15 7.37
N MET A 183 -0.08 12.67 8.12
CA MET A 183 1.11 13.46 8.42
C MET A 183 1.98 13.69 7.19
N GLU A 184 2.19 12.69 6.35
CA GLU A 184 2.99 12.86 5.14
C GLU A 184 2.25 13.65 4.06
N SER A 185 0.92 13.51 3.97
CA SER A 185 0.13 14.23 2.96
C SER A 185 -0.08 15.69 3.33
N LEU A 186 -0.32 16.00 4.60
CA LEU A 186 -0.63 17.35 5.08
C LEU A 186 0.59 18.05 5.72
N GLY A 187 1.58 17.32 6.21
CA GLY A 187 2.77 17.87 6.85
C GLY A 187 3.69 18.56 5.84
N LYS A 188 3.38 19.79 5.51
CA LYS A 188 4.14 20.67 4.61
C LYS A 188 4.60 21.90 5.38
N GLU A 189 5.80 22.33 5.10
CA GLU A 189 6.35 23.57 5.68
C GLU A 189 5.65 24.84 5.12
N LEU A 190 5.28 24.78 3.84
CA LEU A 190 4.69 25.90 3.12
C LEU A 190 3.31 25.51 2.56
N ASP A 191 2.40 26.48 2.54
CA ASP A 191 1.15 26.39 1.79
C ASP A 191 1.35 26.63 0.27
N LEU A 192 0.27 26.62 -0.49
CA LEU A 192 0.32 26.84 -1.96
C LEU A 192 0.77 28.24 -2.34
N ASP A 193 0.68 29.23 -1.44
CA ASP A 193 1.14 30.61 -1.62
C ASP A 193 2.58 30.80 -1.16
N GLY A 194 3.25 29.76 -0.68
CA GLY A 194 4.62 29.81 -0.17
C GLY A 194 4.75 30.39 1.24
N LYS A 195 3.66 30.44 2.00
CA LYS A 195 3.66 30.91 3.39
C LYS A 195 3.87 29.74 4.34
N VAL A 196 4.60 29.99 5.44
CA VAL A 196 4.82 28.98 6.48
C VAL A 196 3.49 28.54 7.10
N VAL A 197 3.29 27.23 7.18
CA VAL A 197 2.14 26.61 7.84
C VAL A 197 2.53 26.27 9.28
N HIS A 198 1.68 26.58 10.25
CA HIS A 198 1.90 26.35 11.68
C HIS A 198 1.04 25.18 12.19
#